data_7e4d8a1f2b4eb6127336751256761fdf
#
_entry.id   7e4d8a1f2b4eb6127336751256761fdf
#
_cell.length_a   1.000
_cell.length_b   1.000
_cell.length_c   1.000
_cell.angle_alpha   90.00
_cell.angle_beta   90.00
_cell.angle_gamma   90.00
#
_symmetry.space_group_name_H-M   'P 1'
#
loop_
_entity.id
_entity.type
_entity.pdbx_description
1 polymer ?
#
loop_
_entity_poly.entity_id
_entity_poly.type
_entity_poly.pdbx_seq_one_letter_code
_entity_poly.pdbx_strand_id
1 'polypeptide(L)'
;MRRWEGGLLDPVGTRDHARGPKDAPVTLVKYGDYECPYCGEAHPVLKELQERVGEQVRFVFRHFPLDSVHPLARRAAQAAEAAASQGRFWEMHDLLYERQDELGEEDLMRYAAELELDLGRFEEDLANDNHAWRIEENRLGGERAGVRGTPAFFVNGVRYTGPIDLDGLLAAVEETATSSSASLGVGGLAARTGPLADLLEEVCSERRGVNNRTLRRVVNLAVEIAREGREGRKIGTLFVVGDSEAVLKHSRPMILDPLYGHPHESKRIEDSNLHEVLKELAQLDGAFVVSDEGVVLSAARYIDAVSNHLELPLGLGSRHVAAASVSSRTDAVAVAVSESSTVRMFDDGELVAEIVPELWLLGGYGSYLDGSSMGR
;
A
#
# COMPACT_ATOMS: atom_id res chain seq x y z
N MET A 1 9.79 -19.91 16.99
CA MET A 1 10.47 -19.64 15.71
C MET A 1 9.61 -18.62 14.96
N ARG A 2 10.09 -17.46 14.57
CA ARG A 2 9.25 -16.41 13.93
C ARG A 2 8.84 -16.90 12.53
N ARG A 3 7.54 -17.00 12.27
CA ARG A 3 6.94 -17.40 10.98
C ARG A 3 6.83 -16.23 9.99
N TRP A 4 7.29 -15.01 10.36
CA TRP A 4 6.99 -13.78 9.67
C TRP A 4 8.28 -13.00 9.36
N GLU A 5 8.57 -12.78 8.08
CA GLU A 5 9.73 -12.00 7.60
C GLU A 5 9.35 -11.18 6.36
N GLY A 6 9.49 -9.85 6.45
CA GLY A 6 9.19 -8.92 5.35
C GLY A 6 7.72 -8.59 5.19
N GLY A 7 7.39 -7.62 4.34
CA GLY A 7 6.04 -7.11 4.13
C GLY A 7 5.67 -6.92 2.66
N LEU A 8 4.37 -7.01 2.37
CA LEU A 8 3.79 -6.68 1.07
C LEU A 8 3.85 -5.17 0.89
N LEU A 9 4.61 -4.69 -0.10
CA LEU A 9 4.78 -3.25 -0.35
C LEU A 9 3.62 -2.67 -1.16
N ASP A 10 3.03 -3.44 -2.08
CA ASP A 10 1.89 -3.02 -2.87
C ASP A 10 0.59 -3.52 -2.20
N PRO A 11 -0.23 -2.62 -1.63
CA PRO A 11 -1.48 -3.00 -0.97
C PRO A 11 -2.44 -3.68 -1.94
N VAL A 12 -3.33 -4.51 -1.40
CA VAL A 12 -4.37 -5.17 -2.19
C VAL A 12 -5.42 -4.15 -2.64
N GLY A 13 -5.60 -4.03 -3.95
CA GLY A 13 -6.47 -3.05 -4.59
C GLY A 13 -7.62 -3.65 -5.40
N THR A 14 -8.33 -2.78 -6.12
CA THR A 14 -9.45 -3.17 -7.00
C THR A 14 -9.00 -3.89 -8.27
N ARG A 15 -7.72 -3.78 -8.62
CA ARG A 15 -7.13 -4.45 -9.78
C ARG A 15 -6.66 -5.88 -9.47
N ASP A 16 -6.56 -6.26 -8.19
CA ASP A 16 -6.18 -7.61 -7.82
C ASP A 16 -7.30 -8.62 -8.09
N HIS A 17 -6.91 -9.83 -8.51
CA HIS A 17 -7.84 -10.95 -8.56
C HIS A 17 -8.06 -11.46 -7.13
N ALA A 18 -9.27 -11.26 -6.63
CA ALA A 18 -9.64 -11.60 -5.27
C ALA A 18 -10.90 -12.47 -5.20
N ARG A 19 -10.89 -13.47 -4.31
CA ARG A 19 -12.05 -14.26 -3.85
C ARG A 19 -12.32 -13.97 -2.38
N GLY A 20 -13.57 -14.05 -1.94
CA GLY A 20 -14.01 -13.78 -0.57
C GLY A 20 -14.37 -12.31 -0.33
N PRO A 21 -14.92 -12.02 0.86
CA PRO A 21 -15.41 -10.69 1.20
C PRO A 21 -14.30 -9.63 1.17
N LYS A 22 -14.66 -8.42 0.73
CA LYS A 22 -13.71 -7.30 0.69
C LYS A 22 -13.26 -6.86 2.09
N ASP A 23 -14.12 -7.07 3.07
CA ASP A 23 -13.98 -6.74 4.49
C ASP A 23 -13.61 -7.94 5.37
N ALA A 24 -13.15 -9.04 4.76
CA ALA A 24 -12.68 -10.21 5.51
C ALA A 24 -11.54 -9.81 6.48
N PRO A 25 -11.55 -10.35 7.73
CA PRO A 25 -10.55 -10.01 8.75
C PRO A 25 -9.12 -10.40 8.36
N VAL A 26 -8.97 -11.36 7.45
CA VAL A 26 -7.68 -11.83 6.96
C VAL A 26 -7.61 -11.72 5.44
N THR A 27 -6.53 -11.13 4.94
CA THR A 27 -6.19 -11.14 3.51
C THR A 27 -4.98 -12.03 3.29
N LEU A 28 -5.14 -13.08 2.46
CA LEU A 28 -4.08 -13.99 2.06
C LEU A 28 -3.70 -13.71 0.61
N VAL A 29 -2.51 -13.15 0.38
CA VAL A 29 -1.95 -12.89 -0.96
C VAL A 29 -1.00 -14.02 -1.32
N LYS A 30 -1.19 -14.64 -2.49
CA LYS A 30 -0.27 -15.61 -3.11
C LYS A 30 0.39 -14.98 -4.33
N TYR A 31 1.70 -14.92 -4.35
CA TYR A 31 2.46 -14.80 -5.60
C TYR A 31 2.69 -16.20 -6.16
N GLY A 32 2.26 -16.43 -7.39
CA GLY A 32 2.27 -17.76 -8.00
C GLY A 32 2.69 -17.76 -9.46
N ASP A 33 3.10 -18.94 -9.88
CA ASP A 33 3.55 -19.31 -11.22
C ASP A 33 2.81 -20.58 -11.63
N TYR A 34 2.16 -20.57 -12.77
CA TYR A 34 1.32 -21.67 -13.22
C TYR A 34 2.10 -22.93 -13.63
N GLU A 35 3.38 -22.79 -13.98
CA GLU A 35 4.24 -23.94 -14.33
C GLU A 35 5.07 -24.43 -13.13
N CYS A 36 5.08 -23.70 -12.01
CA CYS A 36 5.82 -24.07 -10.81
C CYS A 36 5.18 -25.27 -10.09
N PRO A 37 5.88 -26.42 -9.94
CA PRO A 37 5.31 -27.62 -9.31
C PRO A 37 4.89 -27.38 -7.85
N TYR A 38 5.65 -26.59 -7.09
CA TYR A 38 5.28 -26.23 -5.71
C TYR A 38 4.01 -25.37 -5.63
N CYS A 39 3.74 -24.58 -6.68
CA CYS A 39 2.47 -23.84 -6.78
C CYS A 39 1.30 -24.77 -7.06
N GLY A 40 1.51 -25.84 -7.85
CA GLY A 40 0.55 -26.88 -8.10
C GLY A 40 0.23 -27.68 -6.83
N GLU A 41 1.27 -28.09 -6.09
CA GLU A 41 1.11 -28.78 -4.80
C GLU A 41 0.34 -27.91 -3.77
N ALA A 42 0.55 -26.59 -3.78
CA ALA A 42 -0.15 -25.67 -2.90
C ALA A 42 -1.61 -25.42 -3.31
N HIS A 43 -1.98 -25.63 -4.58
CA HIS A 43 -3.30 -25.29 -5.09
C HIS A 43 -4.44 -26.05 -4.39
N PRO A 44 -4.43 -27.40 -4.27
CA PRO A 44 -5.47 -28.12 -3.54
C PRO A 44 -5.53 -27.75 -2.06
N VAL A 45 -4.38 -27.46 -1.42
CA VAL A 45 -4.32 -26.98 -0.04
C VAL A 45 -5.06 -25.65 0.13
N LEU A 46 -4.91 -24.75 -0.83
CA LEU A 46 -5.58 -23.45 -0.82
C LEU A 46 -7.09 -23.57 -1.09
N LYS A 47 -7.51 -24.51 -1.96
CA LYS A 47 -8.94 -24.79 -2.18
C LYS A 47 -9.58 -25.30 -0.88
N GLU A 48 -8.96 -26.27 -0.22
CA GLU A 48 -9.44 -26.78 1.07
C GLU A 48 -9.43 -25.71 2.17
N LEU A 49 -8.37 -24.89 2.23
CA LEU A 49 -8.31 -23.76 3.16
C LEU A 49 -9.50 -22.82 2.95
N GLN A 50 -9.76 -22.39 1.69
CA GLN A 50 -10.87 -21.48 1.37
C GLN A 50 -12.25 -22.07 1.77
N GLU A 51 -12.46 -23.37 1.58
CA GLU A 51 -13.68 -24.06 2.01
C GLU A 51 -13.84 -24.02 3.54
N ARG A 52 -12.74 -24.20 4.29
CA ARG A 52 -12.78 -24.24 5.77
C ARG A 52 -12.94 -22.87 6.41
N VAL A 53 -12.24 -21.86 5.88
CA VAL A 53 -12.25 -20.50 6.47
C VAL A 53 -13.39 -19.64 5.96
N GLY A 54 -14.02 -19.98 4.84
CA GLY A 54 -15.17 -19.31 4.27
C GLY A 54 -14.97 -17.81 4.12
N GLU A 55 -15.88 -17.04 4.71
CA GLU A 55 -15.88 -15.56 4.62
C GLU A 55 -14.82 -14.86 5.49
N GLN A 56 -14.04 -15.61 6.26
CA GLN A 56 -12.99 -15.03 7.12
C GLN A 56 -11.74 -14.59 6.35
N VAL A 57 -11.57 -15.08 5.11
CA VAL A 57 -10.38 -14.79 4.30
C VAL A 57 -10.75 -14.22 2.95
N ARG A 58 -10.10 -13.11 2.61
CA ARG A 58 -9.99 -12.59 1.26
C ARG A 58 -8.74 -13.15 0.62
N PHE A 59 -8.89 -14.09 -0.30
CA PHE A 59 -7.78 -14.67 -1.05
C PHE A 59 -7.46 -13.80 -2.28
N VAL A 60 -6.17 -13.50 -2.49
CA VAL A 60 -5.68 -12.68 -3.60
C VAL A 60 -4.57 -13.42 -4.33
N PHE A 61 -4.64 -13.43 -5.66
CA PHE A 61 -3.59 -14.00 -6.51
C PHE A 61 -2.86 -12.89 -7.29
N ARG A 62 -1.53 -13.03 -7.33
CA ARG A 62 -0.63 -12.17 -8.12
C ARG A 62 0.32 -13.03 -8.93
N HIS A 63 0.50 -12.69 -10.20
CA HIS A 63 1.42 -13.40 -11.09
C HIS A 63 2.89 -13.15 -10.71
N PHE A 64 3.66 -14.23 -10.70
CA PHE A 64 5.12 -14.16 -10.53
C PHE A 64 5.79 -15.25 -11.36
N PRO A 65 5.71 -15.18 -12.73
CA PRO A 65 6.33 -16.17 -13.60
C PRO A 65 7.85 -16.14 -13.45
N LEU A 66 8.45 -17.33 -13.35
CA LEU A 66 9.89 -17.54 -13.27
C LEU A 66 10.43 -17.92 -14.65
N ASP A 67 10.35 -17.01 -15.60
CA ASP A 67 10.61 -17.22 -17.05
C ASP A 67 11.94 -17.95 -17.35
N SER A 68 12.93 -17.86 -16.44
CA SER A 68 14.23 -18.50 -16.63
C SER A 68 14.22 -20.01 -16.38
N VAL A 69 13.22 -20.53 -15.67
CA VAL A 69 13.09 -21.95 -15.31
C VAL A 69 11.76 -22.56 -15.75
N HIS A 70 10.76 -21.70 -16.00
CA HIS A 70 9.39 -22.07 -16.39
C HIS A 70 9.00 -21.34 -17.69
N PRO A 71 9.32 -21.90 -18.86
CA PRO A 71 9.16 -21.22 -20.15
C PRO A 71 7.70 -20.96 -20.55
N LEU A 72 6.74 -21.73 -20.03
CA LEU A 72 5.31 -21.58 -20.32
C LEU A 72 4.57 -20.71 -19.30
N ALA A 73 5.20 -20.40 -18.15
CA ALA A 73 4.56 -19.70 -17.04
C ALA A 73 3.98 -18.34 -17.42
N ARG A 74 4.72 -17.54 -18.21
CA ARG A 74 4.25 -16.23 -18.68
C ARG A 74 3.06 -16.36 -19.63
N ARG A 75 3.10 -17.34 -20.53
CA ARG A 75 2.00 -17.58 -21.46
C ARG A 75 0.73 -18.05 -20.75
N ALA A 76 0.87 -18.93 -19.77
CA ALA A 76 -0.24 -19.36 -18.92
C ALA A 76 -0.82 -18.18 -18.10
N ALA A 77 0.03 -17.28 -17.59
CA ALA A 77 -0.42 -16.07 -16.92
C ALA A 77 -1.20 -15.13 -17.87
N GLN A 78 -0.77 -14.97 -19.11
CA GLN A 78 -1.51 -14.22 -20.13
C GLN A 78 -2.87 -14.84 -20.43
N ALA A 79 -2.97 -16.17 -20.50
CA ALA A 79 -4.23 -16.87 -20.67
C ALA A 79 -5.20 -16.63 -19.50
N ALA A 80 -4.71 -16.62 -18.26
CA ALA A 80 -5.52 -16.28 -17.09
C ALA A 80 -6.05 -14.84 -17.15
N GLU A 81 -5.23 -13.89 -17.62
CA GLU A 81 -5.65 -12.48 -17.78
C GLU A 81 -6.60 -12.28 -18.97
N ALA A 82 -6.40 -12.99 -20.08
CA ALA A 82 -7.33 -12.99 -21.22
C ALA A 82 -8.71 -13.53 -20.80
N ALA A 83 -8.75 -14.59 -20.00
CA ALA A 83 -9.98 -15.10 -19.39
C ALA A 83 -10.58 -14.10 -18.39
N ALA A 84 -9.75 -13.39 -17.63
CA ALA A 84 -10.17 -12.33 -16.70
C ALA A 84 -10.90 -11.19 -17.44
N SER A 85 -10.44 -10.82 -18.64
CA SER A 85 -11.09 -9.79 -19.48
C SER A 85 -12.52 -10.17 -19.88
N GLN A 86 -12.83 -11.46 -19.77
CA GLN A 86 -14.16 -12.05 -20.05
C GLN A 86 -14.87 -12.56 -18.76
N GLY A 87 -14.35 -12.19 -17.58
CA GLY A 87 -14.96 -12.50 -16.28
C GLY A 87 -14.72 -13.93 -15.78
N ARG A 88 -13.76 -14.67 -16.35
CA ARG A 88 -13.48 -16.09 -16.05
C ARG A 88 -12.06 -16.33 -15.52
N PHE A 89 -11.52 -15.37 -14.76
CA PHE A 89 -10.16 -15.51 -14.21
C PHE A 89 -9.99 -16.76 -13.37
N TRP A 90 -10.89 -16.96 -12.43
CA TRP A 90 -10.70 -18.02 -11.43
C TRP A 90 -10.92 -19.41 -11.99
N GLU A 91 -11.82 -19.55 -12.94
CA GLU A 91 -12.04 -20.80 -13.65
C GLU A 91 -10.79 -21.19 -14.48
N MET A 92 -10.22 -20.24 -15.21
CA MET A 92 -8.97 -20.45 -15.93
C MET A 92 -7.81 -20.74 -14.96
N HIS A 93 -7.71 -19.98 -13.86
CA HIS A 93 -6.72 -20.17 -12.80
C HIS A 93 -6.75 -21.60 -12.24
N ASP A 94 -7.94 -22.11 -11.97
CA ASP A 94 -8.11 -23.46 -11.43
C ASP A 94 -7.68 -24.52 -12.49
N LEU A 95 -8.10 -24.39 -13.75
CA LEU A 95 -7.70 -25.29 -14.84
C LEU A 95 -6.19 -25.31 -15.06
N LEU A 96 -5.53 -24.15 -15.08
CA LEU A 96 -4.08 -24.05 -15.28
C LEU A 96 -3.27 -24.77 -14.19
N TYR A 97 -3.74 -24.75 -12.93
CA TYR A 97 -3.10 -25.51 -11.86
C TYR A 97 -3.47 -26.99 -11.84
N GLU A 98 -4.71 -27.34 -12.17
CA GLU A 98 -5.17 -28.70 -12.21
C GLU A 98 -4.55 -29.51 -13.37
N ARG A 99 -4.06 -28.80 -14.41
CA ARG A 99 -3.49 -29.38 -15.64
C ARG A 99 -2.13 -28.78 -15.98
N GLN A 100 -1.25 -28.67 -14.98
CA GLN A 100 0.08 -28.02 -15.12
C GLN A 100 0.97 -28.67 -16.20
N ASP A 101 0.76 -29.92 -16.53
CA ASP A 101 1.51 -30.63 -17.58
C ASP A 101 1.04 -30.25 -19.00
N GLU A 102 -0.06 -29.47 -19.14
CA GLU A 102 -0.73 -29.12 -20.37
C GLU A 102 -0.91 -27.59 -20.46
N LEU A 103 0.20 -26.84 -20.64
CA LEU A 103 0.19 -25.37 -20.71
C LEU A 103 0.59 -24.83 -22.10
N GLY A 104 0.59 -25.69 -23.12
CA GLY A 104 0.87 -25.29 -24.50
C GLY A 104 -0.26 -24.44 -25.11
N GLU A 105 0.02 -23.76 -26.24
CA GLU A 105 -0.96 -22.87 -26.87
C GLU A 105 -2.27 -23.61 -27.24
N GLU A 106 -2.17 -24.83 -27.74
CA GLU A 106 -3.34 -25.65 -28.08
C GLU A 106 -4.16 -26.00 -26.83
N ASP A 107 -3.50 -26.23 -25.69
CA ASP A 107 -4.14 -26.50 -24.42
C ASP A 107 -4.86 -25.29 -23.88
N LEU A 108 -4.22 -24.11 -23.93
CA LEU A 108 -4.81 -22.85 -23.49
C LEU A 108 -6.06 -22.49 -24.32
N MET A 109 -6.05 -22.73 -25.63
CA MET A 109 -7.22 -22.57 -26.49
C MET A 109 -8.33 -23.58 -26.16
N ARG A 110 -7.97 -24.82 -25.83
CA ARG A 110 -8.92 -25.83 -25.36
C ARG A 110 -9.61 -25.41 -24.05
N TYR A 111 -8.86 -24.85 -23.10
CA TYR A 111 -9.41 -24.34 -21.85
C TYR A 111 -10.33 -23.13 -22.07
N ALA A 112 -9.96 -22.25 -22.96
CA ALA A 112 -10.81 -21.13 -23.37
C ALA A 112 -12.15 -21.61 -23.95
N ALA A 113 -12.13 -22.66 -24.78
CA ALA A 113 -13.33 -23.26 -25.35
C ALA A 113 -14.16 -23.98 -24.25
N GLU A 114 -13.53 -24.71 -23.30
CA GLU A 114 -14.18 -25.35 -22.17
C GLU A 114 -14.90 -24.33 -21.26
N LEU A 115 -14.32 -23.14 -21.09
CA LEU A 115 -14.89 -22.04 -20.33
C LEU A 115 -15.88 -21.19 -21.12
N GLU A 116 -16.23 -21.58 -22.33
CA GLU A 116 -17.16 -20.86 -23.21
C GLU A 116 -16.76 -19.39 -23.48
N LEU A 117 -15.44 -19.13 -23.58
CA LEU A 117 -14.93 -17.80 -23.90
C LEU A 117 -15.10 -17.47 -25.38
N ASP A 118 -15.13 -16.17 -25.70
CA ASP A 118 -14.93 -15.71 -27.08
C ASP A 118 -13.50 -16.04 -27.51
N LEU A 119 -13.37 -17.08 -28.34
CA LEU A 119 -12.07 -17.61 -28.77
C LEU A 119 -11.30 -16.60 -29.63
N GLY A 120 -12.01 -15.83 -30.49
CA GLY A 120 -11.36 -14.82 -31.33
C GLY A 120 -10.71 -13.73 -30.48
N ARG A 121 -11.42 -13.22 -29.48
CA ARG A 121 -10.91 -12.23 -28.54
C ARG A 121 -9.79 -12.82 -27.67
N PHE A 122 -9.94 -14.05 -27.20
CA PHE A 122 -8.92 -14.73 -26.40
C PHE A 122 -7.61 -14.90 -27.17
N GLU A 123 -7.69 -15.36 -28.44
CA GLU A 123 -6.54 -15.52 -29.35
C GLU A 123 -5.88 -14.15 -29.62
N GLU A 124 -6.67 -13.11 -29.87
CA GLU A 124 -6.17 -11.75 -30.10
C GLU A 124 -5.44 -11.20 -28.86
N ASP A 125 -6.01 -11.40 -27.66
CA ASP A 125 -5.38 -10.98 -26.39
C ASP A 125 -4.03 -11.68 -26.19
N LEU A 126 -3.93 -12.95 -26.52
CA LEU A 126 -2.68 -13.71 -26.44
C LEU A 126 -1.67 -13.28 -27.50
N ALA A 127 -2.11 -13.10 -28.76
CA ALA A 127 -1.23 -12.78 -29.89
C ALA A 127 -0.58 -11.39 -29.75
N ASN A 128 -1.30 -10.43 -29.16
CA ASN A 128 -0.85 -9.05 -28.99
C ASN A 128 -0.28 -8.74 -27.59
N ASP A 129 -0.12 -9.74 -26.72
CA ASP A 129 0.36 -9.56 -25.35
C ASP A 129 -0.42 -8.49 -24.56
N ASN A 130 -1.72 -8.35 -24.81
CA ASN A 130 -2.55 -7.25 -24.29
C ASN A 130 -2.51 -7.09 -22.78
N HIS A 131 -2.20 -8.18 -22.05
CA HIS A 131 -2.17 -8.22 -20.58
C HIS A 131 -0.76 -8.34 -19.97
N ALA A 132 0.30 -8.31 -20.77
CA ALA A 132 1.68 -8.48 -20.32
C ALA A 132 2.09 -7.45 -19.26
N TRP A 133 1.59 -6.21 -19.38
CA TRP A 133 1.86 -5.14 -18.42
C TRP A 133 1.41 -5.47 -16.99
N ARG A 134 0.28 -6.17 -16.83
CA ARG A 134 -0.28 -6.53 -15.53
C ARG A 134 0.54 -7.63 -14.85
N ILE A 135 0.97 -8.62 -15.63
CA ILE A 135 1.86 -9.68 -15.17
C ILE A 135 3.17 -9.08 -14.69
N GLU A 136 3.72 -8.14 -15.47
CA GLU A 136 4.96 -7.46 -15.12
C GLU A 136 4.80 -6.54 -13.90
N GLU A 137 3.68 -5.82 -13.75
CA GLU A 137 3.36 -5.04 -12.55
C GLU A 137 3.36 -5.93 -11.31
N ASN A 138 2.70 -7.10 -11.36
CA ASN A 138 2.67 -8.06 -10.26
C ASN A 138 4.07 -8.61 -9.95
N ARG A 139 4.83 -8.99 -10.98
CA ARG A 139 6.19 -9.52 -10.84
C ARG A 139 7.12 -8.51 -10.16
N LEU A 140 7.13 -7.27 -10.63
CA LEU A 140 7.91 -6.18 -10.04
C LEU A 140 7.47 -5.86 -8.59
N GLY A 141 6.15 -5.88 -8.31
CA GLY A 141 5.62 -5.75 -6.97
C GLY A 141 6.10 -6.85 -6.03
N GLY A 142 6.11 -8.10 -6.51
CA GLY A 142 6.67 -9.24 -5.79
C GLY A 142 8.17 -9.10 -5.51
N GLU A 143 8.96 -8.67 -6.50
CA GLU A 143 10.40 -8.43 -6.31
C GLU A 143 10.67 -7.38 -5.25
N ARG A 144 9.93 -6.25 -5.26
CA ARG A 144 10.02 -5.22 -4.21
C ARG A 144 9.66 -5.78 -2.84
N ALA A 145 8.64 -6.65 -2.76
CA ALA A 145 8.25 -7.34 -1.53
C ALA A 145 9.22 -8.47 -1.11
N GLY A 146 10.33 -8.64 -1.80
CA GLY A 146 11.34 -9.65 -1.50
C GLY A 146 11.00 -11.07 -1.96
N VAL A 147 10.01 -11.25 -2.84
CA VAL A 147 9.72 -12.54 -3.48
C VAL A 147 10.89 -12.92 -4.38
N ARG A 148 11.42 -14.14 -4.21
CA ARG A 148 12.52 -14.69 -5.00
C ARG A 148 12.20 -16.06 -5.60
N GLY A 149 10.99 -16.57 -5.31
CA GLY A 149 10.49 -17.86 -5.78
C GLY A 149 9.02 -18.02 -5.43
N THR A 150 8.39 -19.03 -6.02
CA THR A 150 6.96 -19.30 -5.87
C THR A 150 6.73 -20.71 -5.32
N PRO A 151 5.63 -20.91 -4.59
CA PRO A 151 4.69 -19.90 -4.13
C PRO A 151 5.27 -19.03 -3.01
N ALA A 152 4.85 -17.76 -2.94
CA ALA A 152 5.15 -16.89 -1.81
C ALA A 152 3.83 -16.33 -1.25
N PHE A 153 3.68 -16.39 0.07
CA PHE A 153 2.44 -16.00 0.74
C PHE A 153 2.65 -14.81 1.65
N PHE A 154 1.61 -13.96 1.73
CA PHE A 154 1.53 -12.86 2.67
C PHE A 154 0.15 -12.88 3.35
N VAL A 155 0.14 -12.80 4.66
CA VAL A 155 -1.10 -12.75 5.48
C VAL A 155 -1.18 -11.38 6.11
N ASN A 156 -2.25 -10.63 5.83
CA ASN A 156 -2.41 -9.22 6.20
C ASN A 156 -1.15 -8.38 5.92
N GLY A 157 -0.55 -8.60 4.74
CA GLY A 157 0.64 -7.85 4.29
C GLY A 157 1.97 -8.35 4.85
N VAL A 158 2.01 -9.28 5.80
CA VAL A 158 3.24 -9.83 6.37
C VAL A 158 3.61 -11.14 5.67
N ARG A 159 4.89 -11.29 5.29
CA ARG A 159 5.34 -12.49 4.60
C ARG A 159 5.22 -13.73 5.50
N TYR A 160 4.55 -14.75 4.99
CA TYR A 160 4.43 -16.05 5.65
C TYR A 160 5.62 -16.94 5.27
N THR A 161 6.29 -17.50 6.26
CA THR A 161 7.46 -18.38 6.10
C THR A 161 7.26 -19.75 6.78
N GLY A 162 6.00 -20.04 7.18
CA GLY A 162 5.63 -21.33 7.77
C GLY A 162 5.44 -22.44 6.72
N PRO A 163 5.04 -23.64 7.15
CA PRO A 163 4.73 -24.74 6.25
C PRO A 163 3.57 -24.40 5.31
N ILE A 164 3.70 -24.79 4.02
CA ILE A 164 2.65 -24.61 3.02
C ILE A 164 1.81 -25.88 2.98
N ASP A 165 1.22 -26.21 4.12
CA ASP A 165 0.21 -27.23 4.30
C ASP A 165 -1.04 -26.62 4.95
N LEU A 166 -2.11 -27.38 5.01
CA LEU A 166 -3.38 -26.91 5.50
C LEU A 166 -3.32 -26.44 6.95
N ASP A 167 -2.65 -27.20 7.82
CA ASP A 167 -2.56 -26.90 9.24
C ASP A 167 -1.74 -25.64 9.49
N GLY A 168 -0.64 -25.46 8.76
CA GLY A 168 0.21 -24.29 8.85
C GLY A 168 -0.49 -23.02 8.40
N LEU A 169 -1.22 -23.08 7.27
CA LEU A 169 -1.97 -21.93 6.74
C LEU A 169 -3.21 -21.62 7.58
N LEU A 170 -3.94 -22.63 8.06
CA LEU A 170 -5.05 -22.46 9.01
C LEU A 170 -4.58 -21.77 10.29
N ALA A 171 -3.51 -22.26 10.90
CA ALA A 171 -2.96 -21.67 12.11
C ALA A 171 -2.56 -20.18 11.89
N ALA A 172 -2.00 -19.84 10.73
CA ALA A 172 -1.64 -18.47 10.39
C ALA A 172 -2.88 -17.57 10.22
N VAL A 173 -3.93 -18.08 9.59
CA VAL A 173 -5.21 -17.39 9.43
C VAL A 173 -5.87 -17.17 10.79
N GLU A 174 -5.98 -18.21 11.63
CA GLU A 174 -6.60 -18.14 12.94
C GLU A 174 -5.83 -17.21 13.90
N GLU A 175 -4.50 -17.29 13.91
CA GLU A 175 -3.64 -16.40 14.69
C GLU A 175 -3.85 -14.92 14.28
N THR A 176 -3.95 -14.68 12.98
CA THR A 176 -4.16 -13.33 12.45
C THR A 176 -5.59 -12.85 12.70
N ALA A 177 -6.60 -13.69 12.52
CA ALA A 177 -8.00 -13.37 12.80
C ALA A 177 -8.22 -13.09 14.30
N THR A 178 -7.58 -13.91 15.16
CA THR A 178 -7.66 -13.75 16.62
C THR A 178 -6.91 -12.50 17.08
N SER A 179 -5.78 -12.19 16.47
CA SER A 179 -5.04 -10.95 16.72
C SER A 179 -5.84 -9.72 16.24
N SER A 180 -6.54 -9.84 15.11
CA SER A 180 -7.48 -8.81 14.63
C SER A 180 -8.71 -8.67 15.53
N SER A 181 -9.23 -9.75 16.10
CA SER A 181 -10.36 -9.73 17.05
C SER A 181 -9.93 -9.48 18.50
N ALA A 182 -8.73 -9.86 18.90
CA ALA A 182 -8.17 -9.58 20.22
C ALA A 182 -7.71 -8.11 20.36
N SER A 183 -7.37 -7.44 19.26
CA SER A 183 -7.19 -5.98 19.23
C SER A 183 -8.50 -5.20 19.44
N LEU A 184 -9.64 -5.87 19.45
CA LEU A 184 -10.91 -5.34 19.94
C LEU A 184 -11.07 -5.48 21.49
N GLY A 185 -10.13 -6.10 22.18
CA GLY A 185 -10.31 -6.48 23.58
C GLY A 185 -9.26 -6.09 24.60
N VAL A 186 -8.00 -5.81 24.28
CA VAL A 186 -6.97 -5.34 25.27
C VAL A 186 -5.84 -4.60 24.56
N GLY A 187 -5.76 -3.28 24.73
CA GLY A 187 -4.51 -2.50 24.71
C GLY A 187 -3.72 -2.42 23.38
N GLY A 188 -4.37 -2.53 22.23
CA GLY A 188 -3.76 -2.24 20.92
C GLY A 188 -4.37 -0.96 20.34
N LEU A 189 -3.57 -0.17 19.62
CA LEU A 189 -4.05 1.01 18.89
C LEU A 189 -5.31 0.64 18.08
N ALA A 190 -6.48 1.00 18.56
CA ALA A 190 -7.74 0.75 17.88
C ALA A 190 -7.88 1.76 16.73
N ALA A 191 -7.93 1.28 15.49
CA ALA A 191 -8.29 2.13 14.37
C ALA A 191 -9.74 2.63 14.56
N ARG A 192 -9.91 3.93 14.79
CA ARG A 192 -11.24 4.57 14.88
C ARG A 192 -11.63 5.09 13.49
N THR A 193 -12.85 4.77 13.07
CA THR A 193 -13.45 5.43 11.92
C THR A 193 -14.31 6.58 12.41
N GLY A 194 -13.92 7.79 12.11
CA GLY A 194 -14.63 9.00 12.55
C GLY A 194 -14.38 10.18 11.64
N PRO A 195 -15.10 11.30 11.82
CA PRO A 195 -14.82 12.53 11.09
C PRO A 195 -13.38 12.99 11.38
N LEU A 196 -12.64 13.37 10.34
CA LEU A 196 -11.29 13.92 10.47
C LEU A 196 -11.25 15.15 11.40
N ALA A 197 -12.36 15.86 11.53
CA ALA A 197 -12.47 16.99 12.44
C ALA A 197 -12.04 16.62 13.86
N ASP A 198 -12.50 15.47 14.36
CA ASP A 198 -12.20 15.00 15.72
C ASP A 198 -10.71 14.66 15.88
N LEU A 199 -10.11 13.99 14.89
CA LEU A 199 -8.68 13.68 14.88
C LEU A 199 -7.82 14.95 14.82
N LEU A 200 -8.16 15.90 13.94
CA LEU A 200 -7.39 17.13 13.81
C LEU A 200 -7.49 18.00 15.06
N GLU A 201 -8.61 17.96 15.80
CA GLU A 201 -8.74 18.62 17.10
C GLU A 201 -7.83 17.97 18.16
N GLU A 202 -7.71 16.65 18.14
CA GLU A 202 -6.86 15.89 19.05
C GLU A 202 -5.36 16.13 18.78
N VAL A 203 -4.95 16.04 17.50
CA VAL A 203 -3.55 16.27 17.06
C VAL A 203 -3.13 17.73 17.18
N CYS A 204 -4.06 18.67 17.02
CA CYS A 204 -3.83 20.11 17.16
C CYS A 204 -4.09 20.60 18.60
N SER A 205 -3.80 19.78 19.60
CA SER A 205 -3.95 20.20 21.00
C SER A 205 -3.10 21.44 21.31
N GLU A 206 -3.55 22.27 22.27
CA GLU A 206 -2.87 23.51 22.68
C GLU A 206 -1.39 23.32 23.09
N ARG A 207 -0.98 22.08 23.36
CA ARG A 207 0.40 21.73 23.72
C ARG A 207 1.40 21.83 22.58
N ARG A 208 0.97 21.69 21.31
CA ARG A 208 1.87 21.60 20.15
C ARG A 208 1.90 22.85 19.28
N GLY A 209 0.98 23.79 19.47
CA GLY A 209 0.94 25.03 18.70
C GLY A 209 0.66 24.84 17.20
N VAL A 210 0.21 23.62 16.77
CA VAL A 210 -0.13 23.37 15.37
C VAL A 210 -1.54 23.84 15.07
N ASN A 211 -1.67 24.76 14.11
CA ASN A 211 -2.95 25.32 13.73
C ASN A 211 -3.79 24.32 12.93
N ASN A 212 -4.97 23.96 13.45
CA ASN A 212 -5.92 23.01 12.83
C ASN A 212 -6.27 23.41 11.38
N ARG A 213 -6.50 24.69 11.12
CA ARG A 213 -6.83 25.19 9.77
C ARG A 213 -5.66 24.98 8.79
N THR A 214 -4.44 25.22 9.22
CA THR A 214 -3.22 25.01 8.43
C THR A 214 -3.04 23.51 8.17
N LEU A 215 -3.10 22.66 9.19
CA LEU A 215 -2.95 21.21 9.06
C LEU A 215 -4.01 20.62 8.12
N ARG A 216 -5.28 21.01 8.26
CA ARG A 216 -6.36 20.57 7.37
C ARG A 216 -6.09 20.93 5.90
N ARG A 217 -5.55 22.10 5.61
CA ARG A 217 -5.20 22.52 4.23
C ARG A 217 -4.06 21.69 3.68
N VAL A 218 -3.03 21.46 4.47
CA VAL A 218 -1.91 20.57 4.09
C VAL A 218 -2.39 19.16 3.81
N VAL A 219 -3.28 18.60 4.67
CA VAL A 219 -3.86 17.26 4.46
C VAL A 219 -4.68 17.23 3.16
N ASN A 220 -5.50 18.24 2.89
CA ASN A 220 -6.26 18.31 1.65
C ASN A 220 -5.34 18.35 0.42
N LEU A 221 -4.29 19.17 0.43
CA LEU A 221 -3.29 19.22 -0.64
C LEU A 221 -2.56 17.86 -0.78
N ALA A 222 -2.19 17.24 0.31
CA ALA A 222 -1.57 15.91 0.31
C ALA A 222 -2.49 14.84 -0.32
N VAL A 223 -3.79 14.89 -0.04
CA VAL A 223 -4.81 14.01 -0.64
C VAL A 223 -4.94 14.29 -2.16
N GLU A 224 -4.94 15.56 -2.58
CA GLU A 224 -4.95 15.91 -4.00
C GLU A 224 -3.71 15.37 -4.72
N ILE A 225 -2.50 15.56 -4.16
CA ILE A 225 -1.24 15.02 -4.72
C ILE A 225 -1.29 13.49 -4.79
N ALA A 226 -1.76 12.82 -3.74
CA ALA A 226 -1.85 11.36 -3.70
C ALA A 226 -2.79 10.80 -4.77
N ARG A 227 -3.89 11.51 -5.05
CA ARG A 227 -4.88 11.12 -6.04
C ARG A 227 -4.44 11.40 -7.47
N GLU A 228 -4.02 12.63 -7.72
CA GLU A 228 -3.76 13.11 -9.06
C GLU A 228 -2.40 12.63 -9.59
N GLY A 229 -1.38 12.61 -8.72
CA GLY A 229 -0.01 12.41 -9.16
C GLY A 229 0.44 13.52 -10.13
N ARG A 230 1.44 13.25 -10.95
CA ARG A 230 1.83 14.13 -12.06
C ARG A 230 2.29 13.31 -13.25
N GLU A 231 1.91 13.72 -14.46
CA GLU A 231 2.28 13.05 -15.72
C GLU A 231 2.02 11.53 -15.71
N GLY A 232 0.92 11.09 -15.07
CA GLY A 232 0.57 9.67 -14.94
C GLY A 232 1.42 8.90 -13.92
N ARG A 233 2.30 9.56 -13.18
CA ARG A 233 3.11 8.96 -12.12
C ARG A 233 2.57 9.32 -10.74
N LYS A 234 2.61 8.36 -9.83
CA LYS A 234 2.33 8.62 -8.42
C LYS A 234 3.51 9.32 -7.78
N ILE A 235 3.21 10.32 -6.94
CA ILE A 235 4.21 11.16 -6.29
C ILE A 235 4.20 10.86 -4.80
N GLY A 236 5.39 10.63 -4.23
CA GLY A 236 5.59 10.59 -2.80
C GLY A 236 6.24 11.90 -2.32
N THR A 237 5.69 12.50 -1.28
CA THR A 237 6.23 13.73 -0.68
C THR A 237 5.99 13.78 0.82
N LEU A 238 6.56 14.78 1.51
CA LEU A 238 6.45 14.96 2.95
C LEU A 238 6.20 16.44 3.26
N PHE A 239 5.17 16.70 4.05
CA PHE A 239 4.93 18.02 4.64
C PHE A 239 5.18 17.95 6.14
N VAL A 240 5.87 18.93 6.70
CA VAL A 240 6.10 19.08 8.14
C VAL A 240 5.48 20.41 8.57
N VAL A 241 4.53 20.36 9.47
CA VAL A 241 3.65 21.49 9.83
C VAL A 241 3.86 21.84 11.30
N GLY A 242 4.12 23.10 11.58
CA GLY A 242 4.38 23.61 12.92
C GLY A 242 5.84 23.51 13.35
N ASP A 243 6.17 24.09 14.48
CA ASP A 243 7.53 24.15 15.06
C ASP A 243 8.65 24.33 14.02
N SER A 244 8.41 25.23 13.10
CA SER A 244 9.25 25.39 11.91
C SER A 244 10.71 25.70 12.23
N GLU A 245 10.99 26.36 13.38
CA GLU A 245 12.35 26.67 13.81
C GLU A 245 13.15 25.41 14.18
N ALA A 246 12.54 24.51 14.97
CA ALA A 246 13.18 23.23 15.31
C ALA A 246 13.30 22.32 14.08
N VAL A 247 12.27 22.26 13.24
CA VAL A 247 12.30 21.48 11.98
C VAL A 247 13.44 21.94 11.06
N LEU A 248 13.62 23.27 10.90
CA LEU A 248 14.71 23.81 10.10
C LEU A 248 16.09 23.52 10.66
N LYS A 249 16.24 23.42 11.99
CA LYS A 249 17.49 23.01 12.67
C LYS A 249 17.80 21.51 12.46
N HIS A 250 16.76 20.65 12.33
CA HIS A 250 16.88 19.22 12.14
C HIS A 250 16.73 18.79 10.65
N SER A 251 16.95 19.73 9.74
CA SER A 251 16.87 19.49 8.30
C SER A 251 17.83 20.40 7.55
N ARG A 252 18.13 20.01 6.31
CA ARG A 252 19.00 20.81 5.43
C ARG A 252 18.45 20.79 4.00
N PRO A 253 18.68 21.85 3.19
CA PRO A 253 18.36 21.79 1.77
C PRO A 253 19.09 20.63 1.09
N MET A 254 18.43 19.93 0.19
CA MET A 254 19.07 18.82 -0.56
C MET A 254 20.03 19.38 -1.63
N ILE A 255 19.56 20.34 -2.42
CA ILE A 255 20.38 21.02 -3.44
C ILE A 255 20.16 22.52 -3.29
N LEU A 256 19.04 23.03 -3.82
CA LEU A 256 18.58 24.40 -3.70
C LEU A 256 17.15 24.38 -3.17
N ASP A 257 16.82 25.38 -2.37
CA ASP A 257 15.42 25.58 -1.95
C ASP A 257 14.69 26.42 -3.02
N PRO A 258 13.74 25.84 -3.76
CA PRO A 258 13.04 26.56 -4.81
C PRO A 258 12.17 27.71 -4.29
N LEU A 259 11.86 27.73 -2.98
CA LEU A 259 11.07 28.79 -2.33
C LEU A 259 11.92 29.88 -1.67
N TYR A 260 13.26 29.75 -1.73
CA TYR A 260 14.17 30.73 -1.13
C TYR A 260 14.05 32.09 -1.81
N GLY A 261 13.99 33.16 -1.00
CA GLY A 261 13.91 34.55 -1.48
C GLY A 261 12.53 35.04 -1.92
N HIS A 262 11.54 34.14 -2.01
CA HIS A 262 10.16 34.56 -2.30
C HIS A 262 9.47 35.15 -1.05
N PRO A 263 8.64 36.20 -1.20
CA PRO A 263 7.94 36.83 -0.08
C PRO A 263 6.93 35.87 0.57
N HIS A 264 6.68 36.02 1.86
CA HIS A 264 5.79 35.15 2.62
C HIS A 264 4.34 35.20 2.11
N GLU A 265 3.91 36.34 1.60
CA GLU A 265 2.55 36.53 1.06
C GLU A 265 2.27 35.64 -0.14
N SER A 266 3.28 35.35 -0.97
CA SER A 266 3.17 34.44 -2.13
C SER A 266 3.33 32.96 -1.79
N LYS A 267 3.64 32.63 -0.53
CA LYS A 267 3.90 31.26 -0.07
C LYS A 267 2.84 30.76 0.93
N ARG A 268 1.64 31.34 0.92
CA ARG A 268 0.56 30.92 1.83
C ARG A 268 -0.17 29.70 1.30
N ILE A 269 -0.25 28.66 2.13
CA ILE A 269 -0.95 27.40 1.82
C ILE A 269 -2.44 27.62 1.51
N GLU A 270 -2.95 28.81 1.71
CA GLU A 270 -4.31 29.21 1.40
C GLU A 270 -4.52 29.60 -0.06
N ASP A 271 -3.44 29.93 -0.77
CA ASP A 271 -3.49 30.36 -2.16
C ASP A 271 -3.56 29.12 -3.09
N SER A 272 -4.65 29.01 -3.84
CA SER A 272 -4.85 27.92 -4.79
C SER A 272 -3.81 27.91 -5.92
N ASN A 273 -3.24 29.08 -6.28
CA ASN A 273 -2.17 29.14 -7.28
C ASN A 273 -0.88 28.50 -6.73
N LEU A 274 -0.62 28.67 -5.43
CA LEU A 274 0.52 28.00 -4.79
C LEU A 274 0.35 26.48 -4.78
N HIS A 275 -0.88 25.95 -4.66
CA HIS A 275 -1.13 24.50 -4.70
C HIS A 275 -0.58 23.86 -5.97
N GLU A 276 -0.81 24.44 -7.14
CA GLU A 276 -0.27 23.93 -8.40
C GLU A 276 1.27 23.96 -8.42
N VAL A 277 1.86 25.02 -7.90
CA VAL A 277 3.33 25.10 -7.76
C VAL A 277 3.84 24.02 -6.80
N LEU A 278 3.18 23.81 -5.67
CA LEU A 278 3.58 22.77 -4.70
C LEU A 278 3.41 21.35 -5.27
N LYS A 279 2.38 21.10 -6.08
CA LYS A 279 2.22 19.84 -6.81
C LYS A 279 3.39 19.56 -7.77
N GLU A 280 3.86 20.60 -8.49
CA GLU A 280 5.06 20.49 -9.33
C GLU A 280 6.32 20.24 -8.49
N LEU A 281 6.52 21.01 -7.43
CA LEU A 281 7.67 20.87 -6.54
C LEU A 281 7.67 19.54 -5.76
N ALA A 282 6.51 18.93 -5.57
CA ALA A 282 6.40 17.62 -4.91
C ALA A 282 7.05 16.46 -5.71
N GLN A 283 7.38 16.67 -6.98
CA GLN A 283 8.17 15.74 -7.79
C GLN A 283 9.66 15.72 -7.37
N LEU A 284 10.11 16.76 -6.68
CA LEU A 284 11.46 16.81 -6.11
C LEU A 284 11.51 15.98 -4.84
N ASP A 285 12.62 15.29 -4.61
CA ASP A 285 12.85 14.66 -3.31
C ASP A 285 12.96 15.69 -2.19
N GLY A 286 12.55 15.27 -0.99
CA GLY A 286 12.63 16.08 0.21
C GLY A 286 11.27 16.50 0.76
N ALA A 287 11.31 17.27 1.83
CA ALA A 287 10.15 17.73 2.57
C ALA A 287 9.84 19.19 2.34
N PHE A 288 8.56 19.55 2.47
CA PHE A 288 8.09 20.92 2.65
C PHE A 288 8.01 21.24 4.15
N VAL A 289 8.44 22.43 4.53
CA VAL A 289 8.28 22.97 5.89
C VAL A 289 7.26 24.08 5.87
N VAL A 290 6.18 23.89 6.64
CA VAL A 290 5.04 24.82 6.72
C VAL A 290 4.94 25.38 8.13
N SER A 291 4.87 26.71 8.26
CA SER A 291 4.70 27.36 9.57
C SER A 291 3.26 27.20 10.09
N ASP A 292 3.05 27.50 11.36
CA ASP A 292 1.73 27.50 12.01
C ASP A 292 0.75 28.45 11.35
N GLU A 293 1.24 29.58 10.85
CA GLU A 293 0.41 30.56 10.12
C GLU A 293 0.11 30.13 8.67
N GLY A 294 0.61 28.96 8.24
CA GLY A 294 0.35 28.42 6.90
C GLY A 294 1.25 29.02 5.80
N VAL A 295 2.46 29.47 6.15
CA VAL A 295 3.47 29.86 5.17
C VAL A 295 4.35 28.66 4.84
N VAL A 296 4.49 28.32 3.58
CA VAL A 296 5.45 27.30 3.12
C VAL A 296 6.83 27.92 3.09
N LEU A 297 7.61 27.67 4.14
CA LEU A 297 8.90 28.32 4.38
C LEU A 297 9.99 27.80 3.46
N SER A 298 9.98 26.48 3.20
CA SER A 298 11.06 25.79 2.48
C SER A 298 10.52 24.55 1.78
N ALA A 299 11.17 24.14 0.70
CA ALA A 299 10.90 22.92 -0.04
C ALA A 299 12.20 22.15 -0.31
N ALA A 300 12.09 20.90 -0.80
CA ALA A 300 13.21 20.02 -1.11
C ALA A 300 14.23 19.89 0.06
N ARG A 301 13.73 19.70 1.28
CA ARG A 301 14.57 19.54 2.46
C ARG A 301 14.79 18.08 2.83
N TYR A 302 16.04 17.74 3.07
CA TYR A 302 16.40 16.48 3.70
C TYR A 302 16.18 16.57 5.22
N ILE A 303 15.34 15.70 5.75
CA ILE A 303 15.11 15.57 7.19
C ILE A 303 16.18 14.65 7.77
N ASP A 304 16.88 15.09 8.81
CA ASP A 304 17.87 14.28 9.51
C ASP A 304 17.17 13.18 10.34
N ALA A 305 16.89 12.05 9.68
CA ALA A 305 16.21 10.94 10.32
C ALA A 305 17.14 10.17 11.26
N VAL A 306 16.73 10.04 12.52
CA VAL A 306 17.40 9.20 13.53
C VAL A 306 16.45 8.04 13.84
N SER A 307 16.87 6.82 13.48
CA SER A 307 16.04 5.62 13.62
C SER A 307 16.09 4.95 15.01
N ASN A 308 16.89 5.49 15.94
CA ASN A 308 17.02 4.92 17.28
C ASN A 308 15.72 5.13 18.06
N HIS A 309 15.01 4.05 18.35
CA HIS A 309 13.79 3.97 19.16
C HIS A 309 12.45 4.25 18.46
N LEU A 310 12.40 4.35 17.12
CA LEU A 310 11.13 4.46 16.40
C LEU A 310 10.56 3.05 16.14
N GLU A 311 9.43 2.74 16.75
CA GLU A 311 8.64 1.52 16.44
C GLU A 311 7.65 1.82 15.32
N LEU A 312 8.13 1.78 14.08
CA LEU A 312 7.28 1.99 12.91
C LEU A 312 6.79 0.65 12.34
N PRO A 313 5.55 0.60 11.82
CA PRO A 313 5.07 -0.55 11.07
C PRO A 313 6.02 -0.92 9.93
N LEU A 314 6.28 -2.21 9.75
CA LEU A 314 7.13 -2.71 8.67
C LEU A 314 6.52 -2.35 7.31
N GLY A 315 7.38 -2.02 6.34
CA GLY A 315 6.95 -1.65 4.98
C GLY A 315 6.80 -0.15 4.74
N LEU A 316 7.09 0.69 5.72
CA LEU A 316 7.15 2.14 5.54
C LEU A 316 8.50 2.55 4.95
N GLY A 317 8.49 3.31 3.85
CA GLY A 317 9.69 3.81 3.17
C GLY A 317 10.37 4.96 3.93
N SER A 318 11.51 5.42 3.41
CA SER A 318 12.35 6.46 4.01
C SER A 318 11.61 7.76 4.39
N ARG A 319 10.59 8.16 3.62
CA ARG A 319 9.77 9.35 3.92
C ARG A 319 8.95 9.18 5.20
N HIS A 320 8.45 7.98 5.48
CA HIS A 320 7.71 7.70 6.72
C HIS A 320 8.65 7.67 7.93
N VAL A 321 9.85 7.12 7.76
CA VAL A 321 10.89 7.17 8.81
C VAL A 321 11.28 8.62 9.10
N ALA A 322 11.43 9.46 8.07
CA ALA A 322 11.70 10.88 8.22
C ALA A 322 10.54 11.61 8.91
N ALA A 323 9.29 11.29 8.55
CA ALA A 323 8.09 11.85 9.16
C ALA A 323 8.00 11.54 10.66
N ALA A 324 8.14 10.27 11.03
CA ALA A 324 8.15 9.85 12.41
C ALA A 324 9.33 10.46 13.20
N SER A 325 10.53 10.48 12.59
CA SER A 325 11.71 11.04 13.23
C SER A 325 11.58 12.54 13.52
N VAL A 326 11.04 13.33 12.60
CA VAL A 326 10.87 14.76 12.80
C VAL A 326 9.77 15.05 13.83
N SER A 327 8.65 14.35 13.77
CA SER A 327 7.55 14.56 14.73
C SER A 327 7.89 14.11 16.17
N SER A 328 8.79 13.13 16.34
CA SER A 328 9.29 12.72 17.68
C SER A 328 10.29 13.69 18.31
N ARG A 329 10.91 14.56 17.50
CA ARG A 329 11.99 15.46 17.95
C ARG A 329 11.59 16.92 17.99
N THR A 330 10.41 17.22 17.49
CA THR A 330 9.85 18.58 17.41
C THR A 330 8.37 18.53 17.76
N ASP A 331 7.76 19.68 18.02
CA ASP A 331 6.32 19.79 18.21
C ASP A 331 5.54 19.85 16.85
N ALA A 332 6.20 19.53 15.74
CA ALA A 332 5.60 19.52 14.41
C ALA A 332 4.85 18.21 14.11
N VAL A 333 3.78 18.33 13.34
CA VAL A 333 3.06 17.20 12.77
C VAL A 333 3.57 16.94 11.35
N ALA A 334 3.82 15.69 11.01
CA ALA A 334 4.29 15.33 9.68
C ALA A 334 3.21 14.60 8.87
N VAL A 335 3.04 15.01 7.60
CA VAL A 335 2.06 14.45 6.66
C VAL A 335 2.81 13.89 5.46
N ALA A 336 2.89 12.57 5.39
CA ALA A 336 3.60 11.86 4.32
C ALA A 336 2.63 11.36 3.25
N VAL A 337 2.94 11.64 1.99
CA VAL A 337 2.27 11.06 0.82
C VAL A 337 3.13 9.93 0.30
N SER A 338 2.57 8.73 0.20
CA SER A 338 3.27 7.58 -0.35
C SER A 338 2.99 7.42 -1.85
N GLU A 339 3.94 6.80 -2.56
CA GLU A 339 3.76 6.44 -3.98
C GLU A 339 2.63 5.40 -4.18
N SER A 340 2.15 4.75 -3.10
CA SER A 340 0.94 3.91 -3.11
C SER A 340 -0.37 4.72 -3.01
N SER A 341 -0.31 6.05 -3.14
CA SER A 341 -1.47 6.96 -3.03
C SER A 341 -2.14 6.96 -1.66
N THR A 342 -1.41 6.72 -0.59
CA THR A 342 -1.91 6.82 0.78
C THR A 342 -1.27 8.03 1.47
N VAL A 343 -2.06 8.78 2.22
CA VAL A 343 -1.57 9.89 3.07
C VAL A 343 -1.53 9.42 4.50
N ARG A 344 -0.38 9.60 5.16
CA ARG A 344 -0.16 9.20 6.57
C ARG A 344 0.26 10.39 7.40
N MET A 345 -0.31 10.52 8.60
CA MET A 345 0.04 11.55 9.55
C MET A 345 0.84 10.95 10.71
N PHE A 346 1.89 11.65 11.08
CA PHE A 346 2.76 11.27 12.21
C PHE A 346 2.80 12.40 13.22
N ASP A 347 2.63 12.02 14.50
CA ASP A 347 2.68 12.88 15.65
C ASP A 347 3.45 12.18 16.77
N ASP A 348 4.38 12.87 17.44
CA ASP A 348 5.25 12.30 18.50
C ASP A 348 5.99 11.01 18.12
N GLY A 349 6.33 10.86 16.83
CA GLY A 349 6.99 9.67 16.30
C GLY A 349 6.03 8.52 15.94
N GLU A 350 4.75 8.65 16.24
CA GLU A 350 3.74 7.62 16.01
C GLU A 350 2.90 7.90 14.76
N LEU A 351 2.43 6.85 14.11
CA LEU A 351 1.45 6.94 13.03
C LEU A 351 0.05 7.14 13.64
N VAL A 352 -0.48 8.36 13.52
CA VAL A 352 -1.79 8.73 14.11
C VAL A 352 -2.96 8.62 13.13
N ALA A 353 -2.70 8.72 11.83
CA ALA A 353 -3.75 8.56 10.81
C ALA A 353 -3.25 7.99 9.50
N GLU A 354 -4.11 7.21 8.84
CA GLU A 354 -3.96 6.77 7.48
C GLU A 354 -5.20 7.18 6.67
N ILE A 355 -4.99 7.94 5.59
CA ILE A 355 -6.05 8.52 4.76
C ILE A 355 -5.96 7.93 3.36
N VAL A 356 -7.04 7.30 2.93
CA VAL A 356 -7.23 6.83 1.55
C VAL A 356 -7.96 7.93 0.78
N PRO A 357 -7.37 8.53 -0.27
CA PRO A 357 -7.91 9.69 -0.97
C PRO A 357 -9.35 9.52 -1.48
N GLU A 358 -9.70 8.32 -1.95
CA GLU A 358 -11.03 8.02 -2.49
C GLU A 358 -12.10 8.09 -1.40
N LEU A 359 -11.79 7.63 -0.19
CA LEU A 359 -12.70 7.67 0.95
C LEU A 359 -12.82 9.08 1.53
N TRP A 360 -11.75 9.86 1.46
CA TRP A 360 -11.70 11.24 1.90
C TRP A 360 -12.74 12.12 1.20
N LEU A 361 -12.91 11.95 -0.11
CA LEU A 361 -13.85 12.72 -0.92
C LEU A 361 -15.31 12.37 -0.66
N LEU A 362 -15.58 11.15 -0.14
CA LEU A 362 -16.95 10.68 0.12
C LEU A 362 -17.55 11.19 1.44
N GLY A 363 -16.82 11.94 2.24
CA GLY A 363 -17.37 12.51 3.48
C GLY A 363 -16.34 12.91 4.55
N GLY A 364 -15.06 13.02 4.19
CA GLY A 364 -14.02 13.40 5.16
C GLY A 364 -13.71 12.31 6.18
N TYR A 365 -13.92 11.05 5.83
CA TYR A 365 -13.61 9.91 6.70
C TYR A 365 -12.20 9.40 6.42
N GLY A 366 -11.39 9.31 7.48
CA GLY A 366 -10.13 8.59 7.53
C GLY A 366 -10.17 7.52 8.62
N SER A 367 -9.35 6.49 8.53
CA SER A 367 -9.02 5.68 9.70
C SER A 367 -7.86 6.34 10.45
N TYR A 368 -7.97 6.47 11.76
CA TYR A 368 -6.93 7.01 12.62
C TYR A 368 -6.71 6.10 13.83
N LEU A 369 -5.53 6.20 14.41
CA LEU A 369 -5.11 5.38 15.54
C LEU A 369 -5.33 6.19 16.83
N ASP A 370 -5.97 5.57 17.83
CA ASP A 370 -6.20 6.20 19.13
C ASP A 370 -4.96 6.03 20.02
N GLY A 371 -4.19 7.11 20.20
CA GLY A 371 -3.01 7.16 21.08
C GLY A 371 -3.33 7.23 22.58
N SER A 372 -4.60 7.26 22.99
CA SER A 372 -5.00 7.52 24.39
C SER A 372 -4.78 6.35 25.37
N SER A 373 -4.17 5.23 24.98
CA SER A 373 -3.96 4.06 25.86
C SER A 373 -2.54 3.91 26.45
N MET A 374 -1.63 4.87 26.21
CA MET A 374 -0.33 4.90 26.91
C MET A 374 -0.27 6.04 27.92
N GLY A 375 -0.95 5.86 29.05
CA GLY A 375 -0.90 6.83 30.12
C GLY A 375 -1.38 6.27 31.45
N ARG A 376 -0.59 5.42 32.12
CA ARG A 376 -0.24 5.44 33.54
C ARG A 376 0.41 4.15 33.97
#